data_ba69970c7c43ffe47c6f1a48f7c4fbb1
#
_entry.id   ba69970c7c43ffe47c6f1a48f7c4fbb1
#
_cell.length_a   1.000
_cell.length_b   1.000
_cell.length_c   1.000
_cell.angle_alpha   90.00
_cell.angle_beta   90.00
_cell.angle_gamma   90.00
#
_symmetry.space_group_name_H-M   'P 1'
#
loop_
_entity.id
_entity.type
_entity.pdbx_description
1 polymer ?
#
loop_
_entity_poly.entity_id
_entity_poly.type
_entity_poly.pdbx_seq_one_letter_code
_entity_poly.pdbx_strand_id
1 'polypeptide(L)'
;MENTVQIPPVLIGRHDECATLKECMASNRSEFVIVCGRRRIGKTFLVDQFFENRYDFSFVGKHKTKTQTQLNYFAKAIQKYSGQKQKTYADWYDAFDALEYYLETLPVNRKKIIFIDEMPWIDTQRSTFVSALENFWNGWANRRYDIVLIASGSATSWMADKLIDNQGGLHNRITRRLYLEPFTLSETEEYFKSFDSPLTRYDILQCYMFTGGIPFYLSLMNPQMSVAQNIDMLFFHKSAPLRREYDELYSALFTHVDSYIKVIEILYDHKYGLTKREISKATKLNGTFLNTVLNNLELCDFIENFELFGKKNTLVYRLVDFYTLFYFKFIANRHNKDTEWWSHNLDDAGIRAWMGLTFELICMKHHKQIKKALGISGIGTSVSTWKCLPDTENEIPGAQIDMLIERSDK
;
A
#
# COMPACT_ATOMS: atom_id res chain seq x y z
N MET A 1 -20.08 20.74 4.63
CA MET A 1 -19.59 20.05 5.82
C MET A 1 -18.12 19.76 5.56
N GLU A 2 -17.22 20.12 6.46
CA GLU A 2 -15.82 19.74 6.35
C GLU A 2 -15.71 18.21 6.48
N ASN A 3 -15.02 17.57 5.55
CA ASN A 3 -14.74 16.13 5.61
C ASN A 3 -13.79 15.89 6.79
N THR A 4 -14.34 15.60 7.95
CA THR A 4 -13.54 15.25 9.11
C THR A 4 -13.06 13.80 8.94
N VAL A 5 -11.75 13.60 8.91
CA VAL A 5 -11.14 12.25 8.85
C VAL A 5 -11.55 11.46 10.09
N GLN A 6 -12.14 10.28 9.89
CA GLN A 6 -12.58 9.40 10.97
C GLN A 6 -11.42 8.50 11.41
N ILE A 7 -10.88 8.76 12.60
CA ILE A 7 -9.80 7.97 13.18
C ILE A 7 -10.41 7.00 14.20
N PRO A 8 -10.22 5.68 14.05
CA PRO A 8 -10.75 4.71 15.00
C PRO A 8 -10.09 4.88 16.37
N PRO A 9 -10.83 4.64 17.46
CA PRO A 9 -10.33 4.79 18.82
C PRO A 9 -9.26 3.74 19.17
N VAL A 10 -9.18 2.67 18.39
CA VAL A 10 -8.22 1.57 18.56
C VAL A 10 -7.58 1.23 17.21
N LEU A 11 -6.42 0.62 17.24
CA LEU A 11 -5.77 0.11 16.05
C LEU A 11 -6.56 -1.10 15.52
N ILE A 12 -7.11 -0.98 14.34
CA ILE A 12 -7.90 -2.03 13.69
C ILE A 12 -6.97 -3.04 13.01
N GLY A 13 -7.24 -4.33 13.23
CA GLY A 13 -6.42 -5.41 12.69
C GLY A 13 -4.95 -5.31 13.14
N ARG A 14 -4.03 -5.58 12.21
CA ARG A 14 -2.57 -5.43 12.41
C ARG A 14 -2.01 -6.25 13.59
N HIS A 15 -2.65 -7.37 13.91
CA HIS A 15 -2.27 -8.18 15.05
C HIS A 15 -0.86 -8.78 14.89
N ASP A 16 -0.52 -9.27 13.70
CA ASP A 16 0.77 -9.89 13.40
C ASP A 16 1.89 -8.84 13.38
N GLU A 17 1.61 -7.67 12.80
CA GLU A 17 2.54 -6.55 12.79
C GLU A 17 2.83 -6.05 14.19
N CYS A 18 1.79 -5.89 15.04
CA CYS A 18 1.94 -5.51 16.45
C CYS A 18 2.68 -6.58 17.25
N ALA A 19 2.42 -7.87 17.01
CA ALA A 19 3.15 -8.95 17.64
C ALA A 19 4.64 -8.89 17.29
N THR A 20 4.97 -8.69 16.01
CA THR A 20 6.35 -8.53 15.54
C THR A 20 7.04 -7.31 16.18
N LEU A 21 6.36 -6.17 16.28
CA LEU A 21 6.92 -4.98 16.94
C LEU A 21 7.15 -5.21 18.43
N LYS A 22 6.25 -5.94 19.12
CA LYS A 22 6.44 -6.35 20.53
C LYS A 22 7.66 -7.25 20.68
N GLU A 23 7.87 -8.22 19.78
CA GLU A 23 9.07 -9.07 19.76
C GLU A 23 10.34 -8.22 19.59
N CYS A 24 10.34 -7.23 18.69
CA CYS A 24 11.47 -6.32 18.51
C CYS A 24 11.79 -5.55 19.79
N MET A 25 10.77 -5.09 20.51
CA MET A 25 10.96 -4.39 21.80
C MET A 25 11.50 -5.29 22.91
N ALA A 26 11.13 -6.57 22.90
CA ALA A 26 11.58 -7.56 23.87
C ALA A 26 12.92 -8.23 23.53
N SER A 27 13.44 -8.03 22.32
CA SER A 27 14.65 -8.70 21.84
C SER A 27 15.90 -8.19 22.58
N ASN A 28 16.94 -9.03 22.67
CA ASN A 28 18.22 -8.69 23.30
C ASN A 28 19.28 -8.19 22.31
N ARG A 29 18.85 -7.76 21.12
CA ARG A 29 19.71 -7.17 20.07
C ARG A 29 19.07 -5.93 19.48
N SER A 30 19.82 -5.13 18.75
CA SER A 30 19.25 -4.05 17.94
C SER A 30 18.43 -4.61 16.79
N GLU A 31 17.31 -3.98 16.48
CA GLU A 31 16.39 -4.41 15.43
C GLU A 31 16.25 -3.31 14.36
N PHE A 32 16.35 -3.72 13.11
CA PHE A 32 16.07 -2.88 11.94
C PHE A 32 14.78 -3.37 11.28
N VAL A 33 13.72 -2.64 11.49
CA VAL A 33 12.38 -2.98 11.01
C VAL A 33 12.04 -2.12 9.80
N ILE A 34 11.61 -2.76 8.70
CA ILE A 34 11.03 -2.06 7.56
C ILE A 34 9.51 -2.22 7.61
N VAL A 35 8.80 -1.09 7.48
CA VAL A 35 7.35 -1.04 7.31
C VAL A 35 7.05 -0.52 5.90
N CYS A 36 6.63 -1.41 5.02
CA CYS A 36 6.33 -1.08 3.63
C CYS A 36 4.90 -1.50 3.27
N GLY A 37 4.44 -1.03 2.14
CA GLY A 37 3.10 -1.27 1.64
C GLY A 37 2.65 -0.09 0.80
N ARG A 38 1.52 -0.23 0.16
CA ARG A 38 0.93 0.77 -0.71
C ARG A 38 0.77 2.13 0.00
N ARG A 39 0.73 3.22 -0.77
CA ARG A 39 0.35 4.54 -0.24
C ARG A 39 -1.09 4.49 0.32
N ARG A 40 -1.37 5.27 1.37
CA ARG A 40 -2.68 5.33 2.06
C ARG A 40 -3.03 4.12 2.94
N ILE A 41 -2.10 3.16 3.14
CA ILE A 41 -2.34 1.91 3.88
C ILE A 41 -2.21 2.02 5.41
N GLY A 42 -1.76 3.18 5.92
CA GLY A 42 -1.64 3.41 7.36
C GLY A 42 -0.30 3.00 7.98
N LYS A 43 0.82 3.01 7.23
CA LYS A 43 2.16 2.71 7.76
C LYS A 43 2.55 3.56 8.95
N THR A 44 2.53 4.88 8.76
CA THR A 44 2.82 5.87 9.81
C THR A 44 1.86 5.72 10.99
N PHE A 45 0.55 5.52 10.70
CA PHE A 45 -0.47 5.34 11.73
C PHE A 45 -0.21 4.10 12.60
N LEU A 46 0.17 2.96 12.01
CA LEU A 46 0.54 1.76 12.77
C LEU A 46 1.68 2.04 13.75
N VAL A 47 2.75 2.68 13.26
CA VAL A 47 3.93 2.96 14.09
C VAL A 47 3.60 3.98 15.18
N ASP A 48 2.89 5.07 14.83
CA ASP A 48 2.48 6.10 15.78
C ASP A 48 1.57 5.55 16.88
N GLN A 49 0.59 4.72 16.53
CA GLN A 49 -0.32 4.11 17.50
C GLN A 49 0.39 3.08 18.38
N PHE A 50 1.23 2.22 17.79
CA PHE A 50 1.96 1.20 18.56
C PHE A 50 2.90 1.80 19.60
N PHE A 51 3.63 2.86 19.24
CA PHE A 51 4.58 3.53 20.12
C PHE A 51 3.97 4.76 20.85
N GLU A 52 2.67 5.01 20.73
CA GLU A 52 1.99 6.16 21.34
C GLU A 52 2.69 7.49 21.03
N ASN A 53 3.25 7.64 19.83
CA ASN A 53 4.10 8.77 19.40
C ASN A 53 5.33 9.01 20.30
N ARG A 54 5.76 8.01 21.06
CA ARG A 54 6.91 8.14 21.98
C ARG A 54 8.18 7.61 21.32
N TYR A 55 8.88 8.48 20.61
CA TYR A 55 10.13 8.20 19.94
C TYR A 55 11.29 8.87 20.66
N ASP A 56 12.46 8.22 20.62
CA ASP A 56 13.73 8.87 20.99
C ASP A 56 14.24 9.76 19.86
N PHE A 57 13.88 9.42 18.63
CA PHE A 57 14.08 10.25 17.46
C PHE A 57 13.06 9.88 16.36
N SER A 58 12.52 10.89 15.71
CA SER A 58 11.65 10.70 14.53
C SER A 58 11.95 11.76 13.48
N PHE A 59 12.00 11.31 12.22
CA PHE A 59 12.22 12.15 11.05
C PHE A 59 11.37 11.68 9.89
N VAL A 60 10.73 12.62 9.18
CA VAL A 60 9.90 12.36 8.00
C VAL A 60 10.55 12.99 6.78
N GLY A 61 10.84 12.20 5.75
CA GLY A 61 11.33 12.68 4.47
C GLY A 61 10.40 13.70 3.82
N LYS A 62 10.96 14.70 3.16
CA LYS A 62 10.20 15.75 2.48
C LYS A 62 10.16 15.52 0.98
N HIS A 63 8.94 15.41 0.44
CA HIS A 63 8.73 15.18 -0.98
C HIS A 63 9.30 16.30 -1.85
N LYS A 64 9.98 15.94 -2.95
CA LYS A 64 10.51 16.88 -3.97
C LYS A 64 11.38 18.01 -3.41
N THR A 65 12.23 17.73 -2.43
CA THR A 65 13.18 18.68 -1.87
C THR A 65 14.64 18.30 -2.19
N LYS A 66 15.55 19.28 -2.05
CA LYS A 66 17.00 19.07 -2.23
C LYS A 66 17.62 18.44 -0.98
N THR A 67 18.75 17.75 -1.13
CA THR A 67 19.52 17.12 -0.02
C THR A 67 19.75 18.10 1.14
N GLN A 68 20.23 19.33 0.86
CA GLN A 68 20.47 20.32 1.92
C GLN A 68 19.21 20.69 2.70
N THR A 69 18.05 20.71 2.04
CA THR A 69 16.77 20.94 2.72
C THR A 69 16.41 19.78 3.64
N GLN A 70 16.62 18.54 3.20
CA GLN A 70 16.44 17.35 4.05
C GLN A 70 17.34 17.40 5.28
N LEU A 71 18.64 17.69 5.10
CA LEU A 71 19.62 17.83 6.19
C LEU A 71 19.22 18.93 7.19
N ASN A 72 18.72 20.06 6.71
CA ASN A 72 18.23 21.14 7.58
C ASN A 72 17.02 20.71 8.44
N TYR A 73 16.08 19.93 7.87
CA TYR A 73 14.97 19.39 8.64
C TYR A 73 15.42 18.29 9.61
N PHE A 74 16.39 17.47 9.22
CA PHE A 74 16.97 16.49 10.13
C PHE A 74 17.67 17.16 11.32
N ALA A 75 18.42 18.24 11.07
CA ALA A 75 19.04 19.04 12.12
C ALA A 75 18.01 19.64 13.10
N LYS A 76 16.85 20.11 12.58
CA LYS A 76 15.72 20.57 13.42
C LYS A 76 15.13 19.42 14.25
N ALA A 77 15.06 18.22 13.69
CA ALA A 77 14.61 17.05 14.42
C ALA A 77 15.57 16.70 15.56
N ILE A 78 16.90 16.66 15.31
CA ILE A 78 17.92 16.49 16.37
C ILE A 78 17.77 17.56 17.46
N GLN A 79 17.62 18.82 17.09
CA GLN A 79 17.39 19.90 18.07
C GLN A 79 16.14 19.64 18.93
N LYS A 80 15.03 19.22 18.30
CA LYS A 80 13.77 18.97 19.00
C LYS A 80 13.91 17.88 20.07
N TYR A 81 14.61 16.81 19.77
CA TYR A 81 14.75 15.67 20.68
C TYR A 81 15.89 15.84 21.69
N SER A 82 17.02 16.44 21.29
CA SER A 82 18.18 16.62 22.16
C SER A 82 18.13 17.90 23.03
N GLY A 83 17.32 18.87 22.65
CA GLY A 83 17.35 20.21 23.26
C GLY A 83 18.62 21.04 22.93
N GLN A 84 19.55 20.48 22.16
CA GLN A 84 20.79 21.15 21.78
C GLN A 84 20.55 22.18 20.67
N LYS A 85 21.45 23.16 20.57
CA LYS A 85 21.39 24.16 19.50
C LYS A 85 21.51 23.47 18.13
N GLN A 86 20.66 23.88 17.19
CA GLN A 86 20.69 23.37 15.82
C GLN A 86 22.08 23.57 15.19
N LYS A 87 22.61 22.50 14.57
CA LYS A 87 23.82 22.48 13.78
C LYS A 87 23.49 22.41 12.29
N THR A 88 24.43 22.80 11.44
CA THR A 88 24.36 22.58 10.00
C THR A 88 25.22 21.35 9.69
N TYR A 89 24.69 20.43 8.88
CA TYR A 89 25.40 19.24 8.44
C TYR A 89 25.85 19.39 6.99
N ALA A 90 27.09 18.99 6.70
CA ALA A 90 27.62 19.03 5.34
C ALA A 90 27.02 17.92 4.48
N ASP A 91 26.84 16.74 5.05
CA ASP A 91 26.27 15.57 4.40
C ASP A 91 25.52 14.66 5.39
N TRP A 92 25.11 13.49 4.94
CA TRP A 92 24.38 12.52 5.75
C TRP A 92 25.26 11.78 6.77
N TYR A 93 26.57 11.69 6.56
CA TYR A 93 27.48 11.11 7.55
C TYR A 93 27.52 12.01 8.79
N ASP A 94 27.75 13.31 8.63
CA ASP A 94 27.69 14.29 9.74
C ASP A 94 26.35 14.25 10.48
N ALA A 95 25.25 14.07 9.72
CA ALA A 95 23.91 14.04 10.29
C ALA A 95 23.68 12.78 11.14
N PHE A 96 24.12 11.60 10.68
CA PHE A 96 24.01 10.35 11.44
C PHE A 96 24.99 10.31 12.61
N ASP A 97 26.20 10.87 12.51
CA ASP A 97 27.13 11.00 13.62
C ASP A 97 26.53 11.87 14.75
N ALA A 98 25.80 12.94 14.39
CA ALA A 98 25.09 13.75 15.37
C ALA A 98 23.93 13.00 16.02
N LEU A 99 23.23 12.12 15.28
CA LEU A 99 22.18 11.25 15.82
C LEU A 99 22.78 10.22 16.79
N GLU A 100 23.90 9.58 16.42
CA GLU A 100 24.62 8.64 17.26
C GLU A 100 25.03 9.30 18.59
N TYR A 101 25.70 10.45 18.52
CA TYR A 101 26.10 11.20 19.70
C TYR A 101 24.90 11.53 20.61
N TYR A 102 23.78 11.98 20.05
CA TYR A 102 22.56 12.23 20.83
C TYR A 102 22.03 10.97 21.50
N LEU A 103 21.92 9.86 20.77
CA LEU A 103 21.39 8.61 21.30
C LEU A 103 22.30 8.03 22.41
N GLU A 104 23.59 8.30 22.40
CA GLU A 104 24.52 7.90 23.45
C GLU A 104 24.29 8.65 24.77
N THR A 105 23.73 9.85 24.73
CA THR A 105 23.34 10.60 25.94
C THR A 105 22.12 10.01 26.65
N LEU A 106 21.36 9.14 25.98
CA LEU A 106 20.15 8.54 26.53
C LEU A 106 20.44 7.30 27.39
N PRO A 107 19.58 6.98 28.38
CA PRO A 107 19.75 5.81 29.26
C PRO A 107 19.89 4.50 28.45
N VAL A 108 20.78 3.61 28.89
CA VAL A 108 21.11 2.34 28.22
C VAL A 108 20.14 1.20 28.62
N ASN A 109 19.35 1.38 29.67
CA ASN A 109 18.51 0.36 30.28
C ASN A 109 17.17 0.08 29.57
N ARG A 110 16.95 0.69 28.41
CA ARG A 110 15.75 0.51 27.58
C ARG A 110 16.06 0.59 26.10
N LYS A 111 15.14 0.07 25.28
CA LYS A 111 15.20 0.26 23.84
C LYS A 111 15.00 1.73 23.48
N LYS A 112 15.80 2.21 22.54
CA LYS A 112 15.71 3.52 21.91
C LYS A 112 14.99 3.36 20.57
N ILE A 113 13.90 4.09 20.40
CA ILE A 113 13.03 3.98 19.24
C ILE A 113 13.35 5.10 18.26
N ILE A 114 13.83 4.73 17.09
CA ILE A 114 14.17 5.63 15.99
C ILE A 114 13.16 5.37 14.87
N PHE A 115 12.40 6.37 14.47
CA PHE A 115 11.45 6.26 13.36
C PHE A 115 11.85 7.19 12.21
N ILE A 116 12.19 6.62 11.06
CA ILE A 116 12.48 7.35 9.82
C ILE A 116 11.39 7.02 8.81
N ASP A 117 10.50 7.97 8.59
CA ASP A 117 9.34 7.83 7.72
C ASP A 117 9.61 8.41 6.33
N GLU A 118 8.94 7.84 5.30
CA GLU A 118 9.06 8.20 3.89
C GLU A 118 10.52 8.24 3.40
N MET A 119 11.28 7.20 3.72
CA MET A 119 12.70 7.07 3.34
C MET A 119 12.98 7.31 1.85
N PRO A 120 12.16 6.85 0.89
CA PRO A 120 12.39 7.11 -0.53
C PRO A 120 12.51 8.61 -0.88
N TRP A 121 11.88 9.48 -0.09
CA TRP A 121 11.96 10.93 -0.33
C TRP A 121 13.22 11.57 0.24
N ILE A 122 13.89 10.90 1.18
CA ILE A 122 15.14 11.38 1.78
C ILE A 122 16.31 11.16 0.83
N ASP A 123 16.33 10.01 0.13
CA ASP A 123 17.37 9.64 -0.82
C ASP A 123 17.23 10.41 -2.14
N THR A 124 17.68 11.65 -2.12
CA THR A 124 17.66 12.53 -3.30
C THR A 124 18.78 12.15 -4.28
N GLN A 125 18.70 12.67 -5.49
CA GLN A 125 19.71 12.39 -6.53
C GLN A 125 21.13 12.74 -6.05
N ARG A 126 22.06 11.79 -6.17
CA ARG A 126 23.47 11.89 -5.68
C ARG A 126 23.57 12.07 -4.17
N SER A 127 22.58 11.66 -3.42
CA SER A 127 22.61 11.67 -1.96
C SER A 127 23.56 10.59 -1.43
N THR A 128 24.20 10.87 -0.29
CA THR A 128 24.95 9.88 0.49
C THR A 128 24.08 9.19 1.54
N PHE A 129 22.77 9.38 1.52
CA PHE A 129 21.86 8.94 2.57
C PHE A 129 21.93 7.43 2.85
N VAL A 130 21.80 6.59 1.81
CA VAL A 130 21.83 5.14 1.97
C VAL A 130 23.17 4.67 2.54
N SER A 131 24.29 5.19 2.01
CA SER A 131 25.63 4.82 2.48
C SER A 131 25.91 5.30 3.92
N ALA A 132 25.41 6.47 4.29
CA ALA A 132 25.53 6.98 5.66
C ALA A 132 24.65 6.19 6.64
N LEU A 133 23.42 5.82 6.25
CA LEU A 133 22.56 4.90 7.02
C LEU A 133 23.22 3.54 7.20
N GLU A 134 23.85 3.01 6.16
CA GLU A 134 24.61 1.78 6.18
C GLU A 134 25.78 1.85 7.19
N ASN A 135 26.55 2.95 7.17
CA ASN A 135 27.62 3.21 8.12
C ASN A 135 27.10 3.30 9.56
N PHE A 136 26.04 4.08 9.80
CA PHE A 136 25.39 4.20 11.11
C PHE A 136 24.92 2.85 11.63
N TRP A 137 24.24 2.05 10.78
CA TRP A 137 23.75 0.76 11.21
C TRP A 137 24.88 -0.24 11.48
N ASN A 138 25.79 -0.45 10.53
CA ASN A 138 26.85 -1.46 10.64
C ASN A 138 27.98 -1.05 11.60
N GLY A 139 28.32 0.23 11.62
CA GLY A 139 29.39 0.77 12.45
C GLY A 139 29.01 0.83 13.93
N TRP A 140 27.77 1.21 14.21
CA TRP A 140 27.34 1.54 15.57
C TRP A 140 26.07 0.77 16.01
N ALA A 141 24.91 0.99 15.38
CA ALA A 141 23.61 0.53 15.89
C ALA A 141 23.51 -1.00 16.01
N ASN A 142 24.00 -1.76 15.02
CA ASN A 142 23.95 -3.22 15.01
C ASN A 142 24.86 -3.87 16.07
N ARG A 143 25.86 -3.15 16.60
CA ARG A 143 26.74 -3.63 17.67
C ARG A 143 26.16 -3.44 19.06
N ARG A 144 25.02 -2.79 19.14
CA ARG A 144 24.26 -2.52 20.37
C ARG A 144 23.13 -3.53 20.53
N TYR A 145 22.47 -3.49 21.66
CA TYR A 145 21.26 -4.30 21.95
C TYR A 145 20.02 -3.44 22.21
N ASP A 146 20.17 -2.11 22.22
CA ASP A 146 19.16 -1.17 22.69
C ASP A 146 18.56 -0.27 21.59
N ILE A 147 18.81 -0.54 20.30
CA ILE A 147 18.27 0.23 19.19
C ILE A 147 17.13 -0.52 18.51
N VAL A 148 16.02 0.18 18.26
CA VAL A 148 14.95 -0.25 17.35
C VAL A 148 14.80 0.85 16.29
N LEU A 149 15.38 0.61 15.11
CA LEU A 149 15.27 1.49 13.95
C LEU A 149 14.10 1.02 13.08
N ILE A 150 13.11 1.88 12.92
CA ILE A 150 11.94 1.64 12.07
C ILE A 150 12.05 2.57 10.86
N ALA A 151 12.06 1.96 9.69
CA ALA A 151 12.08 2.65 8.41
C ALA A 151 10.76 2.43 7.68
N SER A 152 10.10 3.48 7.24
CA SER A 152 8.90 3.34 6.43
C SER A 152 9.04 3.96 5.05
N GLY A 153 8.24 3.45 4.12
CA GLY A 153 8.12 4.00 2.78
C GLY A 153 7.04 3.29 1.98
N SER A 154 6.55 3.96 0.93
CA SER A 154 5.64 3.30 0.00
C SER A 154 6.36 2.15 -0.70
N ALA A 155 5.65 1.03 -0.91
CA ALA A 155 6.20 -0.15 -1.59
C ALA A 155 6.54 0.19 -3.04
N THR A 156 7.79 0.45 -3.29
CA THR A 156 8.33 0.83 -4.60
C THR A 156 9.64 0.10 -4.84
N SER A 157 10.11 0.11 -6.06
CA SER A 157 11.42 -0.45 -6.40
C SER A 157 12.54 0.14 -5.54
N TRP A 158 12.43 1.41 -5.10
CA TRP A 158 13.43 1.99 -4.20
C TRP A 158 13.54 1.21 -2.89
N MET A 159 12.40 0.90 -2.24
CA MET A 159 12.40 0.12 -0.99
C MET A 159 12.95 -1.29 -1.22
N ALA A 160 12.55 -1.93 -2.32
CA ALA A 160 13.05 -3.24 -2.71
C ALA A 160 14.56 -3.18 -2.98
N ASP A 161 15.00 -2.34 -3.92
CA ASP A 161 16.38 -2.33 -4.42
C ASP A 161 17.39 -1.77 -3.40
N LYS A 162 16.98 -0.77 -2.61
CA LYS A 162 17.92 -0.05 -1.72
C LYS A 162 17.95 -0.61 -0.30
N LEU A 163 16.87 -1.21 0.16
CA LEU A 163 16.80 -1.74 1.52
C LEU A 163 16.62 -3.26 1.55
N ILE A 164 15.63 -3.80 0.83
CA ILE A 164 15.21 -5.20 0.99
C ILE A 164 16.15 -6.16 0.25
N ASP A 165 16.39 -5.91 -1.03
CA ASP A 165 17.19 -6.77 -1.92
C ASP A 165 18.59 -6.18 -2.17
N ASN A 166 18.98 -5.20 -1.35
CA ASN A 166 20.28 -4.56 -1.42
C ASN A 166 21.41 -5.60 -1.32
N GLN A 167 22.31 -5.62 -2.31
CA GLN A 167 23.52 -6.47 -2.29
C GLN A 167 24.72 -5.74 -1.65
N GLY A 168 24.55 -4.50 -1.15
CA GLY A 168 25.55 -3.71 -0.44
C GLY A 168 25.58 -4.01 1.06
N GLY A 169 26.02 -3.05 1.86
CA GLY A 169 26.24 -3.23 3.29
C GLY A 169 25.00 -3.32 4.16
N LEU A 170 23.79 -3.03 3.60
CA LEU A 170 22.52 -3.34 4.27
C LEU A 170 22.04 -4.76 3.97
N HIS A 171 22.75 -5.54 3.17
CA HIS A 171 22.40 -6.93 2.88
C HIS A 171 22.28 -7.75 4.17
N ASN A 172 21.16 -8.44 4.36
CA ASN A 172 20.83 -9.23 5.56
C ASN A 172 20.88 -8.46 6.89
N ARG A 173 20.79 -7.11 6.87
CA ARG A 173 20.79 -6.28 8.08
C ARG A 173 19.37 -5.96 8.57
N ILE A 174 18.40 -6.04 7.70
CA ILE A 174 16.99 -5.88 8.05
C ILE A 174 16.55 -7.12 8.84
N THR A 175 16.13 -6.91 10.08
CA THR A 175 15.78 -8.00 10.99
C THR A 175 14.31 -8.39 10.91
N ARG A 176 13.44 -7.45 10.53
CA ARG A 176 12.00 -7.67 10.34
C ARG A 176 11.49 -6.84 9.15
N ARG A 177 10.56 -7.45 8.41
CA ARG A 177 9.86 -6.81 7.28
C ARG A 177 8.36 -6.91 7.53
N LEU A 178 7.70 -5.77 7.66
CA LEU A 178 6.26 -5.65 7.79
C LEU A 178 5.70 -5.11 6.48
N TYR A 179 5.01 -5.96 5.74
CA TYR A 179 4.31 -5.56 4.53
C TYR A 179 2.84 -5.38 4.85
N LEU A 180 2.37 -4.12 4.85
CA LEU A 180 0.99 -3.81 5.17
C LEU A 180 0.10 -4.00 3.95
N GLU A 181 -0.83 -4.92 4.05
CA GLU A 181 -1.89 -5.14 3.07
C GLU A 181 -3.12 -4.25 3.36
N PRO A 182 -4.02 -4.01 2.39
CA PRO A 182 -5.34 -3.45 2.65
C PRO A 182 -6.10 -4.25 3.70
N PHE A 183 -7.00 -3.60 4.42
CA PHE A 183 -7.89 -4.32 5.32
C PHE A 183 -8.67 -5.40 4.58
N THR A 184 -8.85 -6.54 5.21
CA THR A 184 -9.80 -7.56 4.79
C THR A 184 -11.23 -7.06 5.01
N LEU A 185 -12.22 -7.79 4.49
CA LEU A 185 -13.64 -7.51 4.80
C LEU A 185 -13.92 -7.57 6.29
N SER A 186 -13.27 -8.49 7.03
CA SER A 186 -13.42 -8.60 8.48
C SER A 186 -12.87 -7.39 9.22
N GLU A 187 -11.68 -6.92 8.83
CA GLU A 187 -11.08 -5.71 9.42
C GLU A 187 -11.84 -4.44 9.01
N THR A 188 -12.42 -4.41 7.81
CA THR A 188 -13.31 -3.32 7.39
C THR A 188 -14.61 -3.32 8.22
N GLU A 189 -15.16 -4.50 8.53
CA GLU A 189 -16.31 -4.63 9.45
C GLU A 189 -15.93 -4.15 10.86
N GLU A 190 -14.76 -4.55 11.38
CA GLU A 190 -14.23 -4.10 12.66
C GLU A 190 -14.05 -2.57 12.70
N TYR A 191 -13.53 -1.98 11.60
CA TYR A 191 -13.39 -0.54 11.47
C TYR A 191 -14.75 0.18 11.66
N PHE A 192 -15.79 -0.21 10.93
CA PHE A 192 -17.10 0.43 11.06
C PHE A 192 -17.75 0.17 12.42
N LYS A 193 -17.59 -1.02 12.99
CA LYS A 193 -18.06 -1.34 14.35
C LYS A 193 -17.41 -0.46 15.42
N SER A 194 -16.16 -0.04 15.26
CA SER A 194 -15.48 0.84 16.22
C SER A 194 -16.11 2.24 16.32
N PHE A 195 -16.99 2.60 15.39
CA PHE A 195 -17.77 3.85 15.37
C PHE A 195 -19.28 3.62 15.63
N ASP A 196 -19.68 2.44 16.10
CA ASP A 196 -21.09 2.07 16.28
C ASP A 196 -21.93 2.32 15.00
N SER A 197 -21.33 2.03 13.85
CA SER A 197 -21.95 2.24 12.53
C SER A 197 -23.16 1.34 12.32
N PRO A 198 -24.29 1.84 11.78
CA PRO A 198 -25.46 1.04 11.47
C PRO A 198 -25.33 0.22 10.18
N LEU A 199 -24.21 0.32 9.47
CA LEU A 199 -23.98 -0.36 8.20
C LEU A 199 -24.04 -1.88 8.37
N THR A 200 -24.83 -2.53 7.51
CA THR A 200 -24.91 -3.99 7.44
C THR A 200 -23.67 -4.59 6.78
N ARG A 201 -23.48 -5.91 6.86
CA ARG A 201 -22.39 -6.59 6.13
C ARG A 201 -22.45 -6.39 4.62
N TYR A 202 -23.66 -6.27 4.06
CA TYR A 202 -23.84 -5.96 2.65
C TYR A 202 -23.38 -4.55 2.32
N ASP A 203 -23.69 -3.57 3.16
CA ASP A 203 -23.21 -2.20 3.02
C ASP A 203 -21.69 -2.14 3.12
N ILE A 204 -21.10 -2.88 4.06
CA ILE A 204 -19.63 -2.97 4.22
C ILE A 204 -18.97 -3.59 2.98
N LEU A 205 -19.58 -4.63 2.40
CA LEU A 205 -19.14 -5.19 1.13
C LEU A 205 -19.18 -4.15 0.00
N GLN A 206 -20.23 -3.34 -0.08
CA GLN A 206 -20.31 -2.25 -1.05
C GLN A 206 -19.24 -1.18 -0.79
N CYS A 207 -18.98 -0.80 0.47
CA CYS A 207 -17.88 0.09 0.82
C CYS A 207 -16.53 -0.46 0.32
N TYR A 208 -16.31 -1.76 0.49
CA TYR A 208 -15.08 -2.42 0.02
C TYR A 208 -14.91 -2.33 -1.49
N MET A 209 -16.00 -2.41 -2.27
CA MET A 209 -15.97 -2.38 -3.74
C MET A 209 -15.33 -1.10 -4.33
N PHE A 210 -15.34 0.04 -3.62
CA PHE A 210 -14.71 1.28 -4.10
C PHE A 210 -13.52 1.72 -3.25
N THR A 211 -13.39 1.24 -2.01
CA THR A 211 -12.24 1.58 -1.14
C THR A 211 -11.13 0.54 -1.21
N GLY A 212 -11.45 -0.71 -1.56
CA GLY A 212 -10.51 -1.84 -1.53
C GLY A 212 -9.96 -2.14 -0.14
N GLY A 213 -10.65 -1.74 0.93
CA GLY A 213 -10.16 -1.86 2.30
C GLY A 213 -8.99 -0.93 2.63
N ILE A 214 -8.75 0.12 1.84
CA ILE A 214 -7.69 1.09 2.11
C ILE A 214 -8.08 1.97 3.30
N PRO A 215 -7.34 1.93 4.43
CA PRO A 215 -7.70 2.64 5.66
C PRO A 215 -7.95 4.14 5.47
N PHE A 216 -7.16 4.81 4.66
CA PHE A 216 -7.35 6.22 4.38
C PHE A 216 -8.69 6.52 3.68
N TYR A 217 -9.11 5.69 2.72
CA TYR A 217 -10.39 5.90 2.04
C TYR A 217 -11.56 5.64 2.97
N LEU A 218 -11.44 4.63 3.83
CA LEU A 218 -12.42 4.34 4.88
C LEU A 218 -12.52 5.52 5.87
N SER A 219 -11.39 6.14 6.23
CA SER A 219 -11.37 7.25 7.18
C SER A 219 -12.04 8.54 6.66
N LEU A 220 -12.25 8.65 5.36
CA LEU A 220 -12.99 9.76 4.75
C LEU A 220 -14.51 9.54 4.73
N MET A 221 -14.97 8.31 5.03
CA MET A 221 -16.38 7.98 5.09
C MET A 221 -17.00 8.46 6.41
N ASN A 222 -18.27 8.84 6.35
CA ASN A 222 -19.07 9.05 7.55
C ASN A 222 -19.73 7.72 7.94
N PRO A 223 -19.35 7.08 9.06
CA PRO A 223 -19.89 5.78 9.46
C PRO A 223 -21.39 5.76 9.74
N GLN A 224 -22.01 6.93 9.94
CA GLN A 224 -23.44 7.06 10.22
C GLN A 224 -24.31 7.34 8.99
N MET A 225 -23.67 7.53 7.82
CA MET A 225 -24.35 7.75 6.55
C MET A 225 -24.48 6.42 5.77
N SER A 226 -25.48 6.36 4.88
CA SER A 226 -25.59 5.25 3.93
C SER A 226 -24.41 5.19 2.98
N VAL A 227 -24.20 4.03 2.34
CA VAL A 227 -23.12 3.86 1.34
C VAL A 227 -23.30 4.84 0.18
N ALA A 228 -24.52 5.04 -0.30
CA ALA A 228 -24.81 5.94 -1.40
C ALA A 228 -24.43 7.40 -1.07
N GLN A 229 -24.83 7.87 0.11
CA GLN A 229 -24.47 9.22 0.58
C GLN A 229 -22.95 9.39 0.72
N ASN A 230 -22.24 8.37 1.24
CA ASN A 230 -20.78 8.38 1.30
C ASN A 230 -20.14 8.46 -0.09
N ILE A 231 -20.63 7.68 -1.05
CA ILE A 231 -20.11 7.72 -2.43
C ILE A 231 -20.33 9.11 -3.05
N ASP A 232 -21.53 9.68 -2.90
CA ASP A 232 -21.81 11.03 -3.41
C ASP A 232 -20.89 12.08 -2.80
N MET A 233 -20.71 12.06 -1.49
CA MET A 233 -19.83 12.96 -0.76
C MET A 233 -18.36 12.83 -1.20
N LEU A 234 -17.88 11.60 -1.40
CA LEU A 234 -16.48 11.32 -1.68
C LEU A 234 -16.08 11.54 -3.14
N PHE A 235 -17.02 11.39 -4.10
CA PHE A 235 -16.72 11.38 -5.53
C PHE A 235 -17.48 12.39 -6.37
N PHE A 236 -18.73 12.75 -6.00
CA PHE A 236 -19.62 13.52 -6.86
C PHE A 236 -19.80 14.97 -6.43
N HIS A 237 -19.64 15.31 -5.16
CA HIS A 237 -19.64 16.70 -4.70
C HIS A 237 -18.53 17.51 -5.37
N LYS A 238 -18.72 18.84 -5.44
CA LYS A 238 -17.70 19.77 -6.02
C LYS A 238 -16.36 19.70 -5.29
N SER A 239 -16.37 19.51 -3.98
CA SER A 239 -15.21 19.40 -3.09
C SER A 239 -14.87 17.93 -2.76
N ALA A 240 -15.36 16.96 -3.51
CA ALA A 240 -15.16 15.54 -3.22
C ALA A 240 -13.68 15.18 -3.16
N PRO A 241 -13.19 14.65 -2.00
CA PRO A 241 -11.76 14.44 -1.78
C PRO A 241 -11.17 13.37 -2.70
N LEU A 242 -11.93 12.33 -3.05
CA LEU A 242 -11.44 11.23 -3.88
C LEU A 242 -11.55 11.52 -5.38
N ARG A 243 -12.12 12.63 -5.79
CA ARG A 243 -12.19 12.99 -7.21
C ARG A 243 -10.83 13.33 -7.81
N ARG A 244 -9.91 13.91 -7.02
CA ARG A 244 -8.56 14.29 -7.44
C ARG A 244 -7.48 13.31 -6.95
N GLU A 245 -7.87 12.37 -6.12
CA GLU A 245 -6.94 11.40 -5.54
C GLU A 245 -6.19 10.60 -6.60
N TYR A 246 -6.80 10.34 -7.76
CA TYR A 246 -6.18 9.61 -8.86
C TYR A 246 -4.85 10.27 -9.30
N ASP A 247 -4.88 11.56 -9.62
CA ASP A 247 -3.70 12.30 -10.05
C ASP A 247 -2.66 12.42 -8.91
N GLU A 248 -3.12 12.67 -7.68
CA GLU A 248 -2.26 12.80 -6.51
C GLU A 248 -1.57 11.48 -6.14
N LEU A 249 -2.29 10.37 -6.23
CA LEU A 249 -1.80 9.04 -5.89
C LEU A 249 -0.64 8.62 -6.81
N TYR A 250 -0.85 8.68 -8.13
CA TYR A 250 0.15 8.26 -9.11
C TYR A 250 1.34 9.22 -9.18
N SER A 251 1.11 10.53 -9.11
CA SER A 251 2.18 11.54 -9.13
C SER A 251 3.07 11.53 -7.89
N ALA A 252 2.58 11.04 -6.78
CA ALA A 252 3.35 10.90 -5.55
C ALA A 252 4.21 9.63 -5.51
N LEU A 253 3.83 8.59 -6.26
CA LEU A 253 4.51 7.30 -6.28
C LEU A 253 5.57 7.19 -7.39
N PHE A 254 5.32 7.80 -8.57
CA PHE A 254 6.09 7.51 -9.77
C PHE A 254 6.67 8.77 -10.40
N THR A 255 7.90 8.67 -10.94
CA THR A 255 8.59 9.78 -11.61
C THR A 255 8.17 9.95 -13.08
N HIS A 256 7.84 8.87 -13.79
CA HIS A 256 7.36 8.88 -15.18
C HIS A 256 5.88 8.51 -15.23
N VAL A 257 5.05 9.32 -14.58
CA VAL A 257 3.62 9.06 -14.29
C VAL A 257 2.85 8.60 -15.53
N ASP A 258 3.03 9.28 -16.67
CA ASP A 258 2.32 8.97 -17.91
C ASP A 258 2.52 7.52 -18.39
N SER A 259 3.69 6.93 -18.12
CA SER A 259 3.96 5.54 -18.52
C SER A 259 3.18 4.55 -17.65
N TYR A 260 3.03 4.84 -16.36
CA TYR A 260 2.24 4.04 -15.45
C TYR A 260 0.75 4.15 -15.76
N ILE A 261 0.26 5.37 -16.00
CA ILE A 261 -1.14 5.62 -16.37
C ILE A 261 -1.49 4.87 -17.65
N LYS A 262 -0.66 4.90 -18.70
CA LYS A 262 -0.88 4.14 -19.93
C LYS A 262 -1.06 2.64 -19.70
N VAL A 263 -0.26 2.06 -18.79
CA VAL A 263 -0.40 0.63 -18.45
C VAL A 263 -1.70 0.37 -17.70
N ILE A 264 -2.05 1.23 -16.76
CA ILE A 264 -3.30 1.12 -16.00
C ILE A 264 -4.52 1.26 -16.92
N GLU A 265 -4.55 2.24 -17.82
CA GLU A 265 -5.64 2.47 -18.78
C GLU A 265 -5.86 1.25 -19.68
N ILE A 266 -4.78 0.71 -20.27
CA ILE A 266 -4.91 -0.45 -21.14
C ILE A 266 -5.37 -1.70 -20.37
N LEU A 267 -4.96 -1.86 -19.11
CA LEU A 267 -5.41 -2.97 -18.28
C LEU A 267 -6.86 -2.78 -17.83
N TYR A 268 -7.33 -1.55 -17.63
CA TYR A 268 -8.74 -1.26 -17.36
C TYR A 268 -9.65 -1.71 -18.51
N ASP A 269 -9.24 -1.45 -19.77
CA ASP A 269 -10.00 -1.85 -20.96
C ASP A 269 -10.00 -3.37 -21.18
N HIS A 270 -9.09 -4.11 -20.54
CA HIS A 270 -8.92 -5.54 -20.71
C HIS A 270 -9.13 -6.30 -19.38
N LYS A 271 -10.40 -6.52 -19.02
CA LYS A 271 -10.83 -7.11 -17.73
C LYS A 271 -10.15 -8.43 -17.38
N TYR A 272 -9.83 -9.24 -18.39
CA TYR A 272 -9.18 -10.54 -18.21
C TYR A 272 -7.65 -10.46 -18.15
N GLY A 273 -7.13 -9.23 -18.19
CA GLY A 273 -5.72 -8.94 -18.18
C GLY A 273 -5.05 -9.13 -19.53
N LEU A 274 -3.79 -8.76 -19.58
CA LEU A 274 -2.92 -8.84 -20.76
C LEU A 274 -1.58 -9.44 -20.38
N THR A 275 -0.99 -10.17 -21.33
CA THR A 275 0.42 -10.58 -21.23
C THR A 275 1.35 -9.38 -21.36
N LYS A 276 2.55 -9.48 -20.82
CA LYS A 276 3.57 -8.43 -20.97
C LYS A 276 3.82 -8.04 -22.43
N ARG A 277 3.76 -9.02 -23.36
CA ARG A 277 3.93 -8.76 -24.80
C ARG A 277 2.80 -7.89 -25.37
N GLU A 278 1.56 -8.14 -24.97
CA GLU A 278 0.40 -7.37 -25.39
C GLU A 278 0.45 -5.95 -24.80
N ILE A 279 0.79 -5.80 -23.51
CA ILE A 279 1.00 -4.50 -22.87
C ILE A 279 2.10 -3.71 -23.61
N SER A 280 3.25 -4.33 -23.89
CA SER A 280 4.34 -3.71 -24.64
C SER A 280 3.88 -3.19 -26.01
N LYS A 281 3.12 -4.02 -26.75
CA LYS A 281 2.59 -3.64 -28.07
C LYS A 281 1.62 -2.45 -27.98
N ALA A 282 0.72 -2.47 -27.01
CA ALA A 282 -0.30 -1.43 -26.85
C ALA A 282 0.26 -0.10 -26.33
N THR A 283 1.17 -0.16 -25.35
CA THR A 283 1.74 1.05 -24.70
C THR A 283 2.98 1.59 -25.40
N LYS A 284 3.61 0.80 -26.27
CA LYS A 284 4.93 1.03 -26.89
C LYS A 284 6.08 1.12 -25.86
N LEU A 285 5.84 0.69 -24.65
CA LEU A 285 6.89 0.52 -23.63
C LEU A 285 7.53 -0.86 -23.82
N ASN A 286 8.84 -0.96 -23.63
CA ASN A 286 9.56 -2.21 -23.84
C ASN A 286 10.74 -2.38 -22.88
N GLY A 287 11.38 -3.55 -22.96
CA GLY A 287 12.62 -3.89 -22.26
C GLY A 287 12.53 -3.74 -20.75
N THR A 288 13.64 -3.28 -20.17
CA THR A 288 13.82 -3.13 -18.71
C THR A 288 12.85 -2.11 -18.11
N PHE A 289 12.54 -1.04 -18.86
CA PHE A 289 11.64 0.00 -18.36
C PHE A 289 10.21 -0.51 -18.13
N LEU A 290 9.65 -1.31 -19.08
CA LEU A 290 8.33 -1.93 -18.85
C LEU A 290 8.35 -2.89 -17.65
N ASN A 291 9.45 -3.64 -17.44
CA ASN A 291 9.59 -4.47 -16.24
C ASN A 291 9.50 -3.63 -14.96
N THR A 292 10.23 -2.51 -14.92
CA THR A 292 10.19 -1.59 -13.77
C THR A 292 8.78 -1.06 -13.53
N VAL A 293 8.07 -0.67 -14.59
CA VAL A 293 6.68 -0.19 -14.48
C VAL A 293 5.76 -1.27 -13.92
N LEU A 294 5.80 -2.48 -14.48
CA LEU A 294 4.97 -3.59 -14.01
C LEU A 294 5.30 -3.99 -12.58
N ASN A 295 6.57 -4.15 -12.23
CA ASN A 295 7.00 -4.49 -10.87
C ASN A 295 6.55 -3.42 -9.85
N ASN A 296 6.70 -2.14 -10.16
CA ASN A 296 6.26 -1.07 -9.26
C ASN A 296 4.75 -1.04 -9.07
N LEU A 297 3.97 -1.24 -10.15
CA LEU A 297 2.51 -1.31 -10.05
C LEU A 297 2.06 -2.52 -9.23
N GLU A 298 2.77 -3.64 -9.33
CA GLU A 298 2.51 -4.85 -8.57
C GLU A 298 2.89 -4.68 -7.09
N LEU A 299 4.08 -4.15 -6.79
CA LEU A 299 4.52 -3.83 -5.44
C LEU A 299 3.59 -2.83 -4.72
N CYS A 300 2.91 -1.97 -5.48
CA CYS A 300 1.93 -1.02 -4.97
C CYS A 300 0.49 -1.55 -4.97
N ASP A 301 0.26 -2.82 -5.24
CA ASP A 301 -1.06 -3.47 -5.28
C ASP A 301 -2.07 -2.85 -6.27
N PHE A 302 -1.58 -2.19 -7.34
CA PHE A 302 -2.45 -1.71 -8.41
C PHE A 302 -2.82 -2.81 -9.38
N ILE A 303 -1.87 -3.69 -9.68
CA ILE A 303 -2.04 -4.83 -10.58
C ILE A 303 -1.61 -6.12 -9.88
N GLU A 304 -2.13 -7.22 -10.36
CA GLU A 304 -1.66 -8.57 -10.01
C GLU A 304 -1.30 -9.33 -11.27
N ASN A 305 -0.31 -10.21 -11.18
CA ASN A 305 -0.05 -11.20 -12.20
C ASN A 305 -0.60 -12.57 -11.78
N PHE A 306 -1.02 -13.36 -12.74
CA PHE A 306 -1.48 -14.72 -12.52
C PHE A 306 -1.18 -15.59 -13.76
N GLU A 307 -1.06 -16.90 -13.54
CA GLU A 307 -0.93 -17.86 -14.64
C GLU A 307 -2.32 -18.22 -15.20
N LEU A 308 -2.41 -18.31 -16.52
CA LEU A 308 -3.63 -18.81 -17.14
C LEU A 308 -3.71 -20.33 -16.96
N PHE A 309 -4.87 -20.81 -16.52
CA PHE A 309 -5.14 -22.23 -16.40
C PHE A 309 -4.86 -22.96 -17.73
N GLY A 310 -4.08 -24.05 -17.67
CA GLY A 310 -3.69 -24.84 -18.84
C GLY A 310 -2.60 -24.23 -19.73
N LYS A 311 -2.06 -23.04 -19.44
CA LYS A 311 -0.96 -22.40 -20.18
C LYS A 311 0.22 -22.12 -19.25
N LYS A 312 1.04 -23.14 -19.00
CA LYS A 312 2.26 -23.01 -18.16
C LYS A 312 3.15 -21.86 -18.67
N ASN A 313 3.69 -21.07 -17.73
CA ASN A 313 4.61 -19.95 -17.98
C ASN A 313 4.01 -18.75 -18.74
N THR A 314 2.70 -18.61 -18.83
CA THR A 314 2.06 -17.43 -19.42
C THR A 314 1.50 -16.56 -18.32
N LEU A 315 2.26 -15.54 -17.90
CA LEU A 315 1.80 -14.54 -16.93
C LEU A 315 0.92 -13.49 -17.62
N VAL A 316 -0.20 -13.21 -16.99
CA VAL A 316 -1.17 -12.19 -17.38
C VAL A 316 -1.29 -11.19 -16.25
N TYR A 317 -1.25 -9.91 -16.58
CA TYR A 317 -1.38 -8.80 -15.64
C TYR A 317 -2.79 -8.24 -15.70
N ARG A 318 -3.39 -7.97 -14.54
CA ARG A 318 -4.74 -7.44 -14.40
C ARG A 318 -4.76 -6.27 -13.41
N LEU A 319 -5.56 -5.24 -13.70
CA LEU A 319 -5.85 -4.16 -12.77
C LEU A 319 -6.76 -4.69 -11.64
N VAL A 320 -6.34 -4.48 -10.39
CA VAL A 320 -7.06 -5.00 -9.20
C VAL A 320 -7.33 -3.92 -8.14
N ASP A 321 -6.92 -2.69 -8.40
CA ASP A 321 -7.18 -1.57 -7.50
C ASP A 321 -8.63 -1.09 -7.60
N PHE A 322 -9.40 -1.31 -6.54
CA PHE A 322 -10.84 -1.00 -6.49
C PHE A 322 -11.13 0.49 -6.68
N TYR A 323 -10.32 1.37 -6.07
CA TYR A 323 -10.47 2.81 -6.24
C TYR A 323 -10.26 3.22 -7.71
N THR A 324 -9.20 2.75 -8.35
CA THR A 324 -8.89 3.06 -9.76
C THR A 324 -9.97 2.51 -10.71
N LEU A 325 -10.47 1.29 -10.46
CA LEU A 325 -11.58 0.71 -11.22
C LEU A 325 -12.86 1.55 -11.09
N PHE A 326 -13.18 2.01 -9.86
CA PHE A 326 -14.32 2.89 -9.63
C PHE A 326 -14.14 4.24 -10.33
N TYR A 327 -12.95 4.83 -10.22
CA TYR A 327 -12.62 6.11 -10.84
C TYR A 327 -12.82 6.09 -12.34
N PHE A 328 -12.25 5.11 -13.05
CA PHE A 328 -12.43 5.01 -14.49
C PHE A 328 -13.88 4.76 -14.89
N LYS A 329 -14.59 3.93 -14.16
CA LYS A 329 -15.98 3.58 -14.50
C LYS A 329 -16.92 4.75 -14.33
N PHE A 330 -16.78 5.54 -13.27
CA PHE A 330 -17.80 6.51 -12.85
C PHE A 330 -17.35 7.96 -12.82
N ILE A 331 -16.04 8.24 -12.82
CA ILE A 331 -15.51 9.59 -12.58
C ILE A 331 -14.74 10.15 -13.78
N ALA A 332 -13.80 9.40 -14.36
CA ALA A 332 -12.83 9.90 -15.34
C ALA A 332 -13.48 10.63 -16.54
N ASN A 333 -14.55 10.09 -17.11
CA ASN A 333 -15.21 10.61 -18.32
C ASN A 333 -16.55 11.28 -18.04
N ARG A 334 -16.77 11.73 -16.79
CA ARG A 334 -18.07 12.22 -16.41
C ARG A 334 -18.20 13.72 -16.58
N HIS A 335 -19.20 14.14 -17.35
CA HIS A 335 -19.57 15.55 -17.55
C HIS A 335 -20.81 15.99 -16.76
N ASN A 336 -21.47 15.07 -16.04
CA ASN A 336 -22.67 15.36 -15.28
C ASN A 336 -22.33 16.21 -14.03
N LYS A 337 -23.17 17.21 -13.74
CA LYS A 337 -23.06 18.12 -12.59
C LYS A 337 -23.87 17.66 -11.38
N ASP A 338 -24.56 16.53 -11.47
CA ASP A 338 -25.36 15.98 -10.37
C ASP A 338 -24.44 15.53 -9.22
N THR A 339 -24.56 16.18 -8.07
CA THR A 339 -23.74 15.93 -6.88
C THR A 339 -24.24 14.74 -6.05
N GLU A 340 -25.45 14.25 -6.30
CA GLU A 340 -26.09 13.10 -5.67
C GLU A 340 -26.35 11.99 -6.69
N TRP A 341 -25.49 11.91 -7.68
CA TRP A 341 -25.72 11.01 -8.81
C TRP A 341 -25.83 9.55 -8.41
N TRP A 342 -25.00 9.10 -7.49
CA TRP A 342 -25.04 7.70 -7.08
C TRP A 342 -26.36 7.37 -6.40
N SER A 343 -26.81 8.23 -5.48
CA SER A 343 -28.10 8.07 -4.81
C SER A 343 -29.29 8.08 -5.77
N HIS A 344 -29.21 8.86 -6.86
CA HIS A 344 -30.27 8.94 -7.87
C HIS A 344 -30.28 7.77 -8.89
N ASN A 345 -29.20 6.95 -8.93
CA ASN A 345 -29.03 5.92 -9.96
C ASN A 345 -28.77 4.51 -9.39
N LEU A 346 -29.30 4.20 -8.20
CA LEU A 346 -29.08 2.90 -7.54
C LEU A 346 -29.50 1.69 -8.38
N ASP A 347 -30.51 1.88 -9.23
CA ASP A 347 -31.03 0.84 -10.13
C ASP A 347 -30.35 0.80 -11.51
N ASP A 348 -29.27 1.57 -11.72
CA ASP A 348 -28.55 1.57 -12.99
C ASP A 348 -27.92 0.20 -13.29
N ALA A 349 -28.13 -0.27 -14.52
CA ALA A 349 -27.61 -1.58 -14.95
C ALA A 349 -26.06 -1.62 -14.98
N GLY A 350 -25.41 -0.48 -15.25
CA GLY A 350 -23.95 -0.35 -15.23
C GLY A 350 -23.38 -0.45 -13.83
N ILE A 351 -24.09 0.08 -12.81
CA ILE A 351 -23.74 -0.06 -11.39
C ILE A 351 -23.85 -1.54 -10.99
N ARG A 352 -24.96 -2.21 -11.30
CA ARG A 352 -25.12 -3.64 -11.00
C ARG A 352 -24.05 -4.51 -11.64
N ALA A 353 -23.75 -4.29 -12.92
CA ALA A 353 -22.71 -5.02 -13.63
C ALA A 353 -21.31 -4.78 -13.03
N TRP A 354 -21.02 -3.53 -12.61
CA TRP A 354 -19.78 -3.20 -11.93
C TRP A 354 -19.67 -3.86 -10.54
N MET A 355 -20.75 -3.89 -9.77
CA MET A 355 -20.79 -4.58 -8.48
C MET A 355 -20.53 -6.08 -8.63
N GLY A 356 -21.08 -6.75 -9.65
CA GLY A 356 -20.79 -8.14 -9.94
C GLY A 356 -19.30 -8.37 -10.22
N LEU A 357 -18.71 -7.57 -11.11
CA LEU A 357 -17.28 -7.67 -11.46
C LEU A 357 -16.36 -7.43 -10.25
N THR A 358 -16.67 -6.42 -9.43
CA THR A 358 -15.85 -6.12 -8.24
C THR A 358 -16.02 -7.17 -7.15
N PHE A 359 -17.19 -7.82 -7.06
CA PHE A 359 -17.39 -8.95 -6.15
C PHE A 359 -16.49 -10.15 -6.51
N GLU A 360 -16.33 -10.48 -7.80
CA GLU A 360 -15.38 -11.49 -8.26
C GLU A 360 -13.95 -11.17 -7.77
N LEU A 361 -13.51 -9.90 -7.91
CA LEU A 361 -12.20 -9.47 -7.43
C LEU A 361 -12.07 -9.58 -5.89
N ILE A 362 -13.13 -9.26 -5.14
CA ILE A 362 -13.15 -9.43 -3.68
C ILE A 362 -12.97 -10.90 -3.32
N CYS A 363 -13.66 -11.82 -3.99
CA CYS A 363 -13.51 -13.25 -3.78
C CYS A 363 -12.07 -13.71 -4.03
N MET A 364 -11.46 -13.26 -5.14
CA MET A 364 -10.06 -13.57 -5.46
C MET A 364 -9.09 -13.06 -4.38
N LYS A 365 -9.25 -11.83 -3.92
CA LYS A 365 -8.41 -11.26 -2.83
C LYS A 365 -8.61 -11.97 -1.49
N HIS A 366 -9.80 -12.51 -1.23
CA HIS A 366 -10.12 -13.22 0.00
C HIS A 366 -10.04 -14.75 -0.14
N HIS A 367 -9.34 -15.27 -1.16
CA HIS A 367 -9.23 -16.71 -1.39
C HIS A 367 -8.66 -17.48 -0.18
N LYS A 368 -7.77 -16.86 0.61
CA LYS A 368 -7.22 -17.47 1.84
C LYS A 368 -8.32 -17.70 2.88
N GLN A 369 -9.19 -16.71 3.10
CA GLN A 369 -10.33 -16.79 4.01
C GLN A 369 -11.37 -17.79 3.51
N ILE A 370 -11.65 -17.81 2.21
CA ILE A 370 -12.55 -18.79 1.57
C ILE A 370 -12.00 -20.21 1.76
N LYS A 371 -10.71 -20.46 1.51
CA LYS A 371 -10.06 -21.76 1.75
C LYS A 371 -10.15 -22.18 3.22
N LYS A 372 -10.01 -21.22 4.14
CA LYS A 372 -10.18 -21.50 5.58
C LYS A 372 -11.61 -21.93 5.90
N ALA A 373 -12.60 -21.22 5.37
CA ALA A 373 -14.01 -21.56 5.56
C ALA A 373 -14.38 -22.92 4.96
N LEU A 374 -13.75 -23.30 3.85
CA LEU A 374 -13.93 -24.61 3.20
C LEU A 374 -13.14 -25.75 3.85
N GLY A 375 -12.33 -25.48 4.88
CA GLY A 375 -11.53 -26.48 5.58
C GLY A 375 -10.34 -27.02 4.78
N ILE A 376 -9.86 -26.29 3.76
CA ILE A 376 -8.79 -26.72 2.85
C ILE A 376 -7.50 -25.89 2.98
N SER A 377 -7.35 -25.11 4.04
CA SER A 377 -6.16 -24.25 4.25
C SER A 377 -4.84 -25.01 4.35
N GLY A 378 -4.87 -26.26 4.84
CA GLY A 378 -3.68 -27.13 4.97
C GLY A 378 -3.29 -27.88 3.72
N ILE A 379 -4.05 -27.74 2.62
CA ILE A 379 -3.83 -28.46 1.37
C ILE A 379 -3.14 -27.51 0.38
N GLY A 380 -2.14 -28.03 -0.34
CA GLY A 380 -1.55 -27.29 -1.48
C GLY A 380 -2.64 -26.99 -2.52
N THR A 381 -2.82 -25.72 -2.82
CA THR A 381 -3.85 -25.26 -3.78
C THR A 381 -3.30 -24.17 -4.67
N SER A 382 -3.71 -24.16 -5.94
CA SER A 382 -3.59 -23.01 -6.84
C SER A 382 -4.97 -22.35 -7.00
N VAL A 383 -4.97 -21.03 -7.20
CA VAL A 383 -6.18 -20.25 -7.48
C VAL A 383 -6.03 -19.59 -8.83
N SER A 384 -6.99 -19.82 -9.70
CA SER A 384 -6.96 -19.35 -11.09
C SER A 384 -8.36 -18.97 -11.57
N THR A 385 -8.44 -18.38 -12.74
CA THR A 385 -9.67 -18.24 -13.52
C THR A 385 -9.64 -19.19 -14.70
N TRP A 386 -10.79 -19.67 -15.12
CA TRP A 386 -10.90 -20.51 -16.30
C TRP A 386 -11.92 -19.93 -17.27
N LYS A 387 -11.59 -19.98 -18.58
CA LYS A 387 -12.44 -19.50 -19.64
C LYS A 387 -12.33 -20.40 -20.87
N CYS A 388 -13.48 -20.81 -21.39
CA CYS A 388 -13.61 -21.41 -22.70
C CYS A 388 -14.33 -20.42 -23.64
N LEU A 389 -13.71 -20.14 -24.78
CA LEU A 389 -14.38 -19.33 -25.81
C LEU A 389 -15.44 -20.20 -26.52
N PRO A 390 -16.54 -19.59 -27.00
CA PRO A 390 -17.51 -20.33 -27.80
C PRO A 390 -16.84 -20.86 -29.08
N ASP A 391 -17.11 -22.11 -29.39
CA ASP A 391 -16.74 -22.73 -30.65
C ASP A 391 -18.00 -22.84 -31.52
N THR A 392 -18.12 -21.93 -32.46
CA THR A 392 -19.30 -21.85 -33.35
C THR A 392 -19.36 -22.97 -34.38
N GLU A 393 -18.21 -23.62 -34.68
CA GLU A 393 -18.16 -24.74 -35.64
C GLU A 393 -18.72 -26.03 -35.02
N ASN A 394 -18.47 -26.22 -33.71
CA ASN A 394 -18.91 -27.38 -32.96
C ASN A 394 -20.11 -27.14 -32.06
N GLU A 395 -20.78 -25.97 -32.18
CA GLU A 395 -21.94 -25.56 -31.37
C GLU A 395 -21.68 -25.60 -29.85
N ILE A 396 -20.40 -25.42 -29.42
CA ILE A 396 -20.04 -25.41 -28.00
C ILE A 396 -20.21 -23.99 -27.46
N PRO A 397 -21.09 -23.75 -26.47
CA PRO A 397 -21.24 -22.45 -25.84
C PRO A 397 -19.99 -22.09 -25.03
N GLY A 398 -19.63 -20.82 -25.04
CA GLY A 398 -18.58 -20.31 -24.17
C GLY A 398 -18.95 -20.46 -22.69
N ALA A 399 -17.96 -20.70 -21.84
CA ALA A 399 -18.16 -20.80 -20.39
C ALA A 399 -17.01 -20.12 -19.66
N GLN A 400 -17.28 -19.66 -18.43
CA GLN A 400 -16.29 -19.00 -17.58
C GLN A 400 -16.48 -19.44 -16.14
N ILE A 401 -15.38 -19.61 -15.42
CA ILE A 401 -15.31 -19.78 -13.96
C ILE A 401 -14.42 -18.68 -13.42
N ASP A 402 -15.00 -17.80 -12.61
CA ASP A 402 -14.33 -16.58 -12.12
C ASP A 402 -13.30 -16.91 -11.04
N MET A 403 -13.51 -17.96 -10.26
CA MET A 403 -12.54 -18.46 -9.28
C MET A 403 -12.54 -20.00 -9.26
N LEU A 404 -11.42 -20.59 -9.62
CA LEU A 404 -11.15 -22.02 -9.57
C LEU A 404 -10.08 -22.28 -8.51
N ILE A 405 -10.37 -23.16 -7.56
CA ILE A 405 -9.41 -23.64 -6.56
C ILE A 405 -9.04 -25.09 -6.90
N GLU A 406 -7.85 -25.26 -7.41
CA GLU A 406 -7.26 -26.56 -7.74
C GLU A 406 -6.57 -27.14 -6.51
N ARG A 407 -6.78 -28.39 -6.21
CA ARG A 407 -6.19 -29.07 -5.05
C ARG A 407 -5.13 -30.06 -5.51
N SER A 408 -3.97 -30.06 -4.82
CA SER A 408 -2.86 -30.97 -5.15
C SER A 408 -3.07 -32.41 -4.66
N ASP A 409 -4.09 -32.65 -3.83
CA ASP A 409 -4.36 -33.96 -3.20
C ASP A 409 -5.48 -34.74 -3.90
N LYS A 410 -5.97 -34.26 -5.04
CA LYS A 410 -7.02 -34.92 -5.85
C LYS A 410 -6.69 -34.92 -7.32
#